data_fa0b287f80a1ce43872f2ce285a8c6d8
#
_entry.id   fa0b287f80a1ce43872f2ce285a8c6d8
#
_cell.length_a   1.000
_cell.length_b   1.000
_cell.length_c   1.000
_cell.angle_alpha   90.00
_cell.angle_beta   90.00
_cell.angle_gamma   90.00
#
_symmetry.space_group_name_H-M   'P 1'
#
loop_
_entity.id
_entity.type
_entity.pdbx_description
1 polymer ?
#
loop_
_entity_poly.entity_id
_entity_poly.type
_entity_poly.pdbx_seq_one_letter_code
_entity_poly.pdbx_strand_id
1 'polypeptide(L)'
;MPPPPQLPVIVALYALAAAAPGTFAWADERASEAAPIFQVVGDGISQPLAGARGDAERGRALLVERAAANCLLCHAVSDPSMRVAGNVAPALDGVGRRLSAAQLRLRIADIQRVSPGTAMPSYYRVDGLDRVAAEYRGKPILDARQVEDIVAYLASLK
;
A
#
# COMPACT_ATOMS: atom_id res chain seq x y z
N MET A 1 -47.09 -28.98 77.43
CA MET A 1 -46.25 -28.87 76.25
C MET A 1 -46.39 -27.48 75.70
N PRO A 2 -45.37 -26.62 75.77
CA PRO A 2 -45.43 -25.31 75.17
C PRO A 2 -45.14 -25.39 73.64
N PRO A 3 -45.71 -24.47 72.83
CA PRO A 3 -45.49 -24.47 71.37
C PRO A 3 -44.09 -23.99 71.01
N PRO A 4 -43.57 -24.45 69.88
CA PRO A 4 -42.20 -24.05 69.43
C PRO A 4 -42.13 -22.59 68.97
N PRO A 5 -40.98 -21.99 69.10
CA PRO A 5 -40.76 -20.60 68.69
C PRO A 5 -40.79 -20.42 67.17
N GLN A 6 -41.58 -19.42 66.72
CA GLN A 6 -41.64 -19.07 65.33
C GLN A 6 -40.45 -18.14 64.98
N LEU A 7 -39.62 -18.57 64.06
CA LEU A 7 -38.53 -17.78 63.50
C LEU A 7 -39.07 -16.78 62.46
N PRO A 8 -38.61 -15.54 62.43
CA PRO A 8 -39.05 -14.59 61.41
C PRO A 8 -38.46 -14.92 60.05
N VAL A 9 -39.32 -15.01 59.07
CA VAL A 9 -38.92 -15.14 57.64
C VAL A 9 -38.45 -13.78 57.16
N ILE A 10 -37.13 -13.65 56.99
CA ILE A 10 -36.54 -12.46 56.38
C ILE A 10 -36.65 -12.63 54.86
N VAL A 11 -37.62 -11.92 54.27
CA VAL A 11 -37.72 -11.80 52.81
C VAL A 11 -36.65 -10.87 52.30
N ALA A 12 -35.56 -11.42 51.78
CA ALA A 12 -34.56 -10.62 51.12
C ALA A 12 -35.03 -10.25 49.72
N LEU A 13 -35.38 -8.98 49.53
CA LEU A 13 -35.62 -8.41 48.20
C LEU A 13 -34.28 -8.33 47.45
N TYR A 14 -34.06 -9.24 46.52
CA TYR A 14 -32.99 -9.09 45.55
C TYR A 14 -33.44 -8.08 44.49
N ALA A 15 -32.90 -6.88 44.54
CA ALA A 15 -33.02 -5.90 43.49
C ALA A 15 -32.21 -6.42 42.26
N LEU A 16 -32.91 -6.88 41.21
CA LEU A 16 -32.29 -7.19 39.92
C LEU A 16 -31.83 -5.87 39.30
N ALA A 17 -30.56 -5.58 39.39
CA ALA A 17 -29.94 -4.54 38.58
C ALA A 17 -29.92 -5.00 37.11
N ALA A 18 -30.83 -4.45 36.30
CA ALA A 18 -30.84 -4.66 34.87
C ALA A 18 -29.58 -3.99 34.28
N ALA A 19 -28.54 -4.78 34.00
CA ALA A 19 -27.41 -4.36 33.21
C ALA A 19 -27.90 -4.10 31.77
N ALA A 20 -27.93 -2.83 31.38
CA ALA A 20 -28.19 -2.46 29.98
C ALA A 20 -27.03 -3.04 29.13
N PRO A 21 -27.33 -3.72 28.00
CA PRO A 21 -26.29 -4.12 27.09
C PRO A 21 -25.62 -2.87 26.54
N GLY A 22 -24.37 -2.65 26.93
CA GLY A 22 -23.52 -1.65 26.30
C GLY A 22 -23.39 -2.00 24.84
N THR A 23 -24.01 -1.21 23.96
CA THR A 23 -23.72 -1.23 22.54
C THR A 23 -22.27 -0.82 22.37
N PHE A 24 -21.38 -1.81 22.27
CA PHE A 24 -20.06 -1.56 21.69
C PHE A 24 -20.30 -1.11 20.26
N ALA A 25 -20.33 0.21 20.06
CA ALA A 25 -20.18 0.79 18.74
C ALA A 25 -18.77 0.38 18.29
N TRP A 26 -18.69 -0.66 17.46
CA TRP A 26 -17.54 -0.86 16.61
C TRP A 26 -17.50 0.37 15.73
N ALA A 27 -16.69 1.34 16.10
CA ALA A 27 -16.28 2.37 15.19
C ALA A 27 -15.66 1.62 14.01
N ASP A 28 -16.44 1.53 12.92
CA ASP A 28 -15.95 1.09 11.62
C ASP A 28 -14.92 2.13 11.20
N GLU A 29 -13.71 1.92 11.67
CA GLU A 29 -12.51 2.67 11.30
C GLU A 29 -12.07 2.17 9.93
N ARG A 30 -13.02 2.17 8.99
CA ARG A 30 -12.72 2.33 7.59
C ARG A 30 -12.25 3.77 7.46
N ALA A 31 -10.98 3.98 7.81
CA ALA A 31 -10.26 5.08 7.25
C ALA A 31 -10.55 4.97 5.74
N SER A 32 -11.35 5.87 5.23
CA SER A 32 -11.49 6.10 3.79
C SER A 32 -10.06 6.42 3.36
N GLU A 33 -9.38 5.39 2.89
CA GLU A 33 -8.04 5.52 2.31
C GLU A 33 -8.28 6.34 1.05
N ALA A 34 -8.19 7.65 1.21
CA ALA A 34 -8.37 8.60 0.12
C ALA A 34 -7.44 8.15 -1.00
N ALA A 35 -7.98 8.05 -2.21
CA ALA A 35 -7.19 7.67 -3.39
C ALA A 35 -5.87 8.46 -3.36
N PRO A 36 -4.73 7.82 -3.61
CA PRO A 36 -3.43 8.45 -3.49
C PRO A 36 -3.36 9.69 -4.37
N ILE A 37 -3.29 10.86 -3.73
CA ILE A 37 -3.27 12.15 -4.41
C ILE A 37 -1.81 12.49 -4.73
N PHE A 38 -1.49 12.63 -6.01
CA PHE A 38 -0.22 13.18 -6.47
C PHE A 38 -0.44 14.20 -7.60
N GLN A 39 0.40 15.21 -7.63
CA GLN A 39 0.35 16.25 -8.67
C GLN A 39 1.38 15.95 -9.75
N VAL A 40 0.90 15.82 -10.98
CA VAL A 40 1.76 15.69 -12.17
C VAL A 40 2.06 17.08 -12.73
N VAL A 41 3.35 17.36 -12.91
CA VAL A 41 3.83 18.60 -13.54
C VAL A 41 4.72 18.20 -14.73
N GLY A 42 4.27 18.52 -15.92
CA GLY A 42 4.92 18.04 -17.15
C GLY A 42 4.88 16.51 -17.23
N ASP A 43 6.04 15.88 -17.32
CA ASP A 43 6.19 14.41 -17.39
C ASP A 43 6.72 13.80 -16.09
N GLY A 44 6.46 14.44 -14.94
CA GLY A 44 6.94 13.98 -13.63
C GLY A 44 6.04 14.31 -12.45
N ILE A 45 6.32 13.68 -11.32
CA ILE A 45 5.79 14.00 -9.99
C ILE A 45 6.95 14.56 -9.18
N SER A 46 6.96 15.88 -8.95
CA SER A 46 8.12 16.57 -8.35
C SER A 46 8.28 16.27 -6.86
N GLN A 47 7.18 16.12 -6.13
CA GLN A 47 7.22 15.85 -4.70
C GLN A 47 7.22 14.34 -4.42
N PRO A 48 7.95 13.87 -3.40
CA PRO A 48 7.82 12.50 -2.94
C PRO A 48 6.39 12.17 -2.53
N LEU A 49 5.94 10.96 -2.87
CA LEU A 49 4.60 10.49 -2.53
C LEU A 49 4.43 10.43 -1.01
N ALA A 50 3.36 11.03 -0.50
CA ALA A 50 3.08 11.13 0.94
C ALA A 50 4.27 11.63 1.78
N GLY A 51 5.19 12.41 1.21
CA GLY A 51 6.40 12.88 1.90
C GLY A 51 7.39 11.76 2.26
N ALA A 52 7.25 10.56 1.70
CA ALA A 52 8.09 9.43 2.04
C ALA A 52 9.54 9.62 1.55
N ARG A 53 10.49 9.16 2.36
CA ARG A 53 11.90 9.14 1.99
C ARG A 53 12.27 7.77 1.43
N GLY A 54 12.76 7.74 0.19
CA GLY A 54 13.20 6.52 -0.47
C GLY A 54 14.55 6.01 0.05
N ASP A 55 14.72 4.70 0.00
CA ASP A 55 15.95 3.99 0.32
C ASP A 55 16.31 3.05 -0.85
N ALA A 56 17.52 3.23 -1.40
CA ALA A 56 17.92 2.52 -2.61
C ALA A 56 18.13 1.01 -2.38
N GLU A 57 18.53 0.59 -1.19
CA GLU A 57 18.73 -0.83 -0.88
C GLU A 57 17.39 -1.56 -0.79
N ARG A 58 16.41 -0.97 -0.10
CA ARG A 58 15.04 -1.50 -0.10
C ARG A 58 14.42 -1.48 -1.49
N GLY A 59 14.66 -0.41 -2.25
CA GLY A 59 14.21 -0.32 -3.65
C GLY A 59 14.78 -1.43 -4.51
N ARG A 60 16.06 -1.73 -4.35
CA ARG A 60 16.72 -2.85 -5.01
C ARG A 60 16.07 -4.19 -4.68
N ALA A 61 15.76 -4.44 -3.40
CA ALA A 61 15.08 -5.66 -2.98
C ALA A 61 13.69 -5.79 -3.59
N LEU A 62 12.95 -4.68 -3.69
CA LEU A 62 11.60 -4.65 -4.28
C LEU A 62 11.58 -5.01 -5.78
N LEU A 63 12.66 -4.76 -6.53
CA LEU A 63 12.71 -5.10 -7.96
C LEU A 63 12.60 -6.61 -8.21
N VAL A 64 13.12 -7.43 -7.30
CA VAL A 64 13.09 -8.90 -7.38
C VAL A 64 11.89 -9.51 -6.66
N GLU A 65 11.18 -8.74 -5.86
CA GLU A 65 10.04 -9.18 -5.06
C GLU A 65 8.84 -9.50 -5.96
N ARG A 66 8.58 -10.79 -6.17
CA ARG A 66 7.51 -11.25 -7.08
C ARG A 66 6.11 -10.90 -6.59
N ALA A 67 5.92 -10.85 -5.28
CA ALA A 67 4.63 -10.54 -4.67
C ALA A 67 4.33 -9.04 -4.65
N ALA A 68 5.33 -8.18 -4.84
CA ALA A 68 5.18 -6.73 -4.82
C ALA A 68 5.28 -6.13 -6.22
N ALA A 69 6.49 -5.82 -6.68
CA ALA A 69 6.70 -5.05 -7.91
C ALA A 69 7.03 -5.92 -9.13
N ASN A 70 7.81 -7.00 -8.93
CA ASN A 70 8.21 -7.96 -9.98
C ASN A 70 8.77 -7.30 -11.25
N CYS A 71 9.53 -6.23 -11.12
CA CYS A 71 10.03 -5.43 -12.25
C CYS A 71 10.90 -6.26 -13.20
N LEU A 72 11.67 -7.22 -12.64
CA LEU A 72 12.57 -8.07 -13.41
C LEU A 72 11.86 -9.13 -14.26
N LEU A 73 10.53 -9.27 -14.13
CA LEU A 73 9.76 -10.06 -15.10
C LEU A 73 9.90 -9.51 -16.52
N CYS A 74 10.00 -8.19 -16.65
CA CYS A 74 10.01 -7.49 -17.93
C CYS A 74 11.34 -6.77 -18.22
N HIS A 75 11.98 -6.18 -17.19
CA HIS A 75 13.18 -5.36 -17.33
C HIS A 75 14.45 -6.12 -16.98
N ALA A 76 15.51 -5.82 -17.72
CA ALA A 76 16.86 -6.22 -17.36
C ALA A 76 17.56 -5.13 -16.51
N VAL A 77 18.47 -5.56 -15.66
CA VAL A 77 19.42 -4.71 -14.94
C VAL A 77 20.74 -5.46 -14.78
N SER A 78 21.87 -4.79 -15.03
CA SER A 78 23.21 -5.39 -14.92
C SER A 78 23.68 -5.43 -13.46
N ASP A 79 22.95 -6.18 -12.63
CA ASP A 79 23.31 -6.47 -11.24
C ASP A 79 23.62 -7.96 -11.11
N PRO A 80 24.89 -8.35 -10.78
CA PRO A 80 25.29 -9.76 -10.72
C PRO A 80 24.48 -10.62 -9.76
N SER A 81 23.80 -10.00 -8.78
CA SER A 81 22.93 -10.70 -7.83
C SER A 81 21.51 -10.92 -8.35
N MET A 82 21.11 -10.21 -9.40
CA MET A 82 19.81 -10.32 -10.05
C MET A 82 19.89 -11.25 -11.26
N ARG A 83 19.81 -12.57 -11.01
CA ARG A 83 20.08 -13.61 -12.01
C ARG A 83 19.00 -13.81 -13.07
N VAL A 84 17.80 -13.35 -12.80
CA VAL A 84 16.65 -13.52 -13.70
C VAL A 84 16.14 -12.14 -14.08
N ALA A 85 16.25 -11.80 -15.35
CA ALA A 85 15.79 -10.53 -15.88
C ALA A 85 15.10 -10.76 -17.23
N GLY A 86 13.95 -10.12 -17.39
CA GLY A 86 13.20 -10.12 -18.65
C GLY A 86 13.85 -9.23 -19.72
N ASN A 87 13.40 -9.40 -20.94
CA ASN A 87 13.81 -8.59 -22.10
C ASN A 87 12.61 -8.01 -22.86
N VAL A 88 11.44 -7.97 -22.23
CA VAL A 88 10.20 -7.46 -22.81
C VAL A 88 10.16 -5.92 -22.79
N ALA A 89 10.82 -5.32 -21.79
CA ALA A 89 10.86 -3.89 -21.56
C ALA A 89 12.31 -3.37 -21.59
N PRO A 90 12.53 -2.04 -21.75
CA PRO A 90 13.87 -1.47 -21.79
C PRO A 90 14.70 -1.80 -20.55
N ALA A 91 16.00 -2.03 -20.73
CA ALA A 91 16.93 -2.21 -19.62
C ALA A 91 16.98 -0.98 -18.71
N LEU A 92 17.09 -1.25 -17.41
CA LEU A 92 17.11 -0.21 -16.37
C LEU A 92 18.53 0.39 -16.17
N ASP A 93 19.55 -0.21 -16.78
CA ASP A 93 20.91 0.29 -16.70
C ASP A 93 21.01 1.74 -17.15
N GLY A 94 21.65 2.57 -16.34
CA GLY A 94 21.81 3.99 -16.60
C GLY A 94 20.52 4.79 -16.64
N VAL A 95 19.38 4.25 -16.17
CA VAL A 95 18.09 4.97 -16.19
C VAL A 95 18.14 6.26 -15.38
N GLY A 96 18.88 6.29 -14.28
CA GLY A 96 19.07 7.47 -13.46
C GLY A 96 19.90 8.59 -14.12
N ARG A 97 20.58 8.32 -15.25
CA ARG A 97 21.16 9.38 -16.10
C ARG A 97 20.15 9.93 -17.10
N ARG A 98 19.22 9.09 -17.55
CA ARG A 98 18.24 9.46 -18.58
C ARG A 98 16.99 10.14 -18.02
N LEU A 99 16.63 9.83 -16.79
CA LEU A 99 15.40 10.30 -16.17
C LEU A 99 15.68 10.88 -14.79
N SER A 100 15.03 12.00 -14.48
CA SER A 100 15.02 12.57 -13.14
C SER A 100 14.18 11.72 -12.17
N ALA A 101 14.37 11.90 -10.87
CA ALA A 101 13.54 11.23 -9.86
C ALA A 101 12.04 11.51 -10.04
N ALA A 102 11.68 12.74 -10.45
CA ALA A 102 10.28 13.10 -10.74
C ALA A 102 9.70 12.29 -11.91
N GLN A 103 10.47 12.12 -12.97
CA GLN A 103 10.08 11.34 -14.13
C GLN A 103 10.00 9.83 -13.83
N LEU A 104 10.94 9.30 -13.06
CA LEU A 104 10.92 7.92 -12.58
C LEU A 104 9.68 7.67 -11.72
N ARG A 105 9.39 8.59 -10.80
CA ARG A 105 8.23 8.50 -9.91
C ARG A 105 6.92 8.42 -10.69
N LEU A 106 6.72 9.28 -11.68
CA LEU A 106 5.51 9.22 -12.51
C LEU A 106 5.40 7.90 -13.28
N ARG A 107 6.51 7.38 -13.81
CA ARG A 107 6.51 6.11 -14.54
C ARG A 107 6.17 4.91 -13.67
N ILE A 108 6.54 4.94 -12.40
CA ILE A 108 6.16 3.88 -11.45
C ILE A 108 4.73 4.10 -10.96
N ALA A 109 4.39 5.32 -10.57
CA ALA A 109 3.07 5.61 -10.01
C ALA A 109 1.94 5.45 -11.03
N ASP A 110 2.10 6.04 -12.22
CA ASP A 110 1.09 6.02 -13.29
C ASP A 110 1.71 6.16 -14.69
N ILE A 111 2.29 5.08 -15.17
CA ILE A 111 2.94 5.04 -16.49
C ILE A 111 1.98 5.37 -17.64
N GLN A 112 0.69 5.11 -17.50
CA GLN A 112 -0.31 5.35 -18.54
C GLN A 112 -0.40 6.83 -18.93
N ARG A 113 -0.01 7.75 -18.05
CA ARG A 113 0.07 9.18 -18.36
C ARG A 113 1.21 9.54 -19.32
N VAL A 114 2.24 8.74 -19.33
CA VAL A 114 3.44 8.94 -20.16
C VAL A 114 3.40 8.07 -21.41
N SER A 115 2.88 6.86 -21.28
CA SER A 115 2.80 5.86 -22.33
C SER A 115 1.46 5.13 -22.30
N PRO A 116 0.39 5.74 -22.84
CA PRO A 116 -0.93 5.12 -22.87
C PRO A 116 -0.88 3.76 -23.62
N GLY A 117 -1.56 2.76 -23.05
CA GLY A 117 -1.63 1.42 -23.62
C GLY A 117 -0.40 0.54 -23.39
N THR A 118 0.59 1.00 -22.59
CA THR A 118 1.72 0.17 -22.19
C THR A 118 1.29 -1.04 -21.34
N ALA A 119 2.03 -2.15 -21.46
CA ALA A 119 1.82 -3.34 -20.63
C ALA A 119 2.33 -3.14 -19.18
N MET A 120 3.17 -2.14 -18.92
CA MET A 120 3.63 -1.83 -17.57
C MET A 120 2.45 -1.36 -16.70
N PRO A 121 2.21 -1.94 -15.54
CA PRO A 121 1.12 -1.50 -14.66
C PRO A 121 1.42 -0.15 -14.02
N SER A 122 0.35 0.58 -13.67
CA SER A 122 0.43 1.73 -12.77
C SER A 122 0.43 1.21 -11.33
N TYR A 123 1.54 1.36 -10.61
CA TYR A 123 1.71 0.71 -9.32
C TYR A 123 1.05 1.47 -8.15
N TYR A 124 0.76 2.77 -8.34
CA TYR A 124 0.24 3.61 -7.27
C TYR A 124 -1.15 4.21 -7.59
N ARG A 125 -1.54 4.31 -8.84
CA ARG A 125 -2.87 4.75 -9.24
C ARG A 125 -3.94 3.71 -8.88
N VAL A 126 -5.09 4.16 -8.37
CA VAL A 126 -6.22 3.30 -7.98
C VAL A 126 -7.51 3.61 -8.75
N ASP A 127 -7.62 4.79 -9.35
CA ASP A 127 -8.81 5.25 -10.08
C ASP A 127 -8.68 4.99 -11.58
N GLY A 128 -9.81 4.87 -12.26
CA GLY A 128 -9.87 4.67 -13.71
C GLY A 128 -9.19 3.38 -14.18
N LEU A 129 -9.19 2.32 -13.36
CA LEU A 129 -8.66 1.01 -13.68
C LEU A 129 -9.79 0.02 -13.94
N ASP A 130 -9.66 -0.77 -15.00
CA ASP A 130 -10.59 -1.85 -15.34
C ASP A 130 -10.07 -3.21 -14.87
N ARG A 131 -10.99 -4.14 -14.56
CA ARG A 131 -10.69 -5.54 -14.23
C ARG A 131 -9.70 -5.71 -13.08
N VAL A 132 -9.77 -4.83 -12.09
CA VAL A 132 -8.91 -4.90 -10.90
C VAL A 132 -9.28 -6.12 -10.07
N ALA A 133 -8.30 -6.93 -9.70
CA ALA A 133 -8.48 -8.06 -8.80
C ALA A 133 -9.04 -7.59 -7.45
N ALA A 134 -9.85 -8.42 -6.79
CA ALA A 134 -10.61 -8.03 -5.62
C ALA A 134 -9.74 -7.45 -4.49
N GLU A 135 -8.58 -8.03 -4.28
CA GLU A 135 -7.60 -7.61 -3.26
C GLU A 135 -6.98 -6.23 -3.50
N TYR A 136 -6.96 -5.75 -4.76
CA TYR A 136 -6.40 -4.44 -5.15
C TYR A 136 -7.45 -3.36 -5.39
N ARG A 137 -8.74 -3.65 -5.23
CA ARG A 137 -9.79 -2.64 -5.46
C ARG A 137 -9.65 -1.49 -4.48
N GLY A 138 -9.46 -0.28 -5.01
CA GLY A 138 -9.26 0.93 -4.21
C GLY A 138 -7.91 0.99 -3.48
N LYS A 139 -6.99 0.06 -3.77
CA LYS A 139 -5.66 0.02 -3.16
C LYS A 139 -4.58 0.06 -4.22
N PRO A 140 -3.47 0.76 -4.00
CA PRO A 140 -2.32 0.70 -4.88
C PRO A 140 -1.61 -0.67 -4.76
N ILE A 141 -0.90 -1.07 -5.82
CA ILE A 141 -0.05 -2.27 -5.79
C ILE A 141 1.15 -2.04 -4.86
N LEU A 142 1.73 -0.85 -4.90
CA LEU A 142 2.83 -0.42 -4.04
C LEU A 142 2.39 0.76 -3.19
N ASP A 143 2.77 0.80 -1.94
CA ASP A 143 2.58 1.98 -1.10
C ASP A 143 3.53 3.12 -1.50
N ALA A 144 3.31 4.33 -0.94
CA ALA A 144 4.11 5.50 -1.24
C ALA A 144 5.61 5.31 -0.94
N ARG A 145 5.95 4.63 0.16
CA ARG A 145 7.33 4.36 0.54
C ARG A 145 7.99 3.40 -0.44
N GLN A 146 7.31 2.34 -0.82
CA GLN A 146 7.81 1.36 -1.78
C GLN A 146 8.09 2.00 -3.14
N VAL A 147 7.23 2.91 -3.59
CA VAL A 147 7.48 3.69 -4.82
C VAL A 147 8.73 4.54 -4.66
N GLU A 148 8.89 5.29 -3.54
CA GLU A 148 10.07 6.12 -3.33
C GLU A 148 11.36 5.31 -3.16
N ASP A 149 11.31 4.14 -2.54
CA ASP A 149 12.44 3.22 -2.44
C ASP A 149 12.91 2.78 -3.83
N ILE A 150 11.99 2.39 -4.71
CA ILE A 150 12.29 2.02 -6.10
C ILE A 150 12.86 3.24 -6.87
N VAL A 151 12.27 4.43 -6.70
CA VAL A 151 12.76 5.67 -7.32
C VAL A 151 14.21 5.94 -6.89
N ALA A 152 14.51 5.80 -5.59
CA ALA A 152 15.85 6.01 -5.06
C ALA A 152 16.86 5.04 -5.69
N TYR A 153 16.51 3.76 -5.81
CA TYR A 153 17.35 2.76 -6.47
C TYR A 153 17.55 3.07 -7.95
N LEU A 154 16.50 3.29 -8.71
CA LEU A 154 16.59 3.58 -10.15
C LEU A 154 17.37 4.87 -10.43
N ALA A 155 17.22 5.89 -9.60
CA ALA A 155 17.99 7.13 -9.69
C ALA A 155 19.50 6.92 -9.43
N SER A 156 19.89 5.87 -8.71
CA SER A 156 21.28 5.50 -8.47
C SER A 156 21.96 4.77 -9.63
N LEU A 157 21.18 4.20 -10.55
CA LEU A 157 21.66 3.50 -11.74
C LEU A 157 22.19 4.51 -12.78
N LYS A 158 23.48 4.81 -12.74
CA LYS A 158 24.17 5.80 -13.59
C LYS A 158 24.92 5.15 -14.73
#